data_db308d595b88ed5fd0e7e4d53cf63164
#
_entry.id   db308d595b88ed5fd0e7e4d53cf63164
#
_cell.length_a   1.000
_cell.length_b   1.000
_cell.length_c   1.000
_cell.angle_alpha   90.00
_cell.angle_beta   90.00
_cell.angle_gamma   90.00
#
_symmetry.space_group_name_H-M   'P 1'
#
loop_
_entity.id
_entity.type
_entity.pdbx_description
1 polymer ?
#
loop_
_entity_poly.entity_id
_entity_poly.type
_entity_poly.pdbx_seq_one_letter_code
_entity_poly.pdbx_strand_id
1 'polypeptide(L)'
;MAPKLITVERAELEINRLQKYIELVENYEADTLEKWIVKEYAYTNSIVEVVKRISDRGFTINERPVDKKYVTSILDGKIMDELHRLLRLGYRQRIKPFKNPS
;
A
#
# COMPACT_ATOMS: atom_id res chain seq x y z
N MET A 1 21.03 24.85 1.34
CA MET A 1 21.77 23.59 1.36
C MET A 1 21.63 22.86 0.05
N ALA A 2 22.72 22.41 -0.49
CA ALA A 2 22.67 21.70 -1.74
C ALA A 2 22.05 20.30 -1.53
N PRO A 3 21.26 19.81 -2.49
CA PRO A 3 20.73 18.47 -2.39
C PRO A 3 21.85 17.45 -2.49
N LYS A 4 21.65 16.34 -1.83
CA LYS A 4 22.60 15.26 -1.94
C LYS A 4 22.54 14.63 -3.30
N LEU A 5 23.70 14.41 -3.85
CA LEU A 5 23.77 13.71 -5.13
C LEU A 5 23.81 12.21 -4.85
N ILE A 6 23.09 11.48 -5.66
CA ILE A 6 23.08 10.03 -5.56
C ILE A 6 24.17 9.49 -6.49
N THR A 7 24.90 8.51 -6.02
CA THR A 7 25.89 7.88 -6.90
C THR A 7 25.22 7.00 -7.92
N VAL A 8 25.93 6.74 -9.03
CA VAL A 8 25.39 5.87 -10.07
C VAL A 8 25.07 4.49 -9.50
N GLU A 9 25.99 3.96 -8.69
CA GLU A 9 25.77 2.66 -8.08
C GLU A 9 24.50 2.65 -7.23
N ARG A 10 24.33 3.68 -6.44
CA ARG A 10 23.16 3.78 -5.59
C ARG A 10 21.87 3.91 -6.40
N ALA A 11 21.95 4.66 -7.49
CA ALA A 11 20.82 4.83 -8.38
C ALA A 11 20.43 3.51 -9.02
N GLU A 12 21.42 2.72 -9.42
CA GLU A 12 21.16 1.43 -10.03
C GLU A 12 20.51 0.46 -9.05
N LEU A 13 20.96 0.48 -7.79
CA LEU A 13 20.34 -0.33 -6.76
C LEU A 13 18.90 0.08 -6.54
N GLU A 14 18.64 1.36 -6.56
CA GLU A 14 17.30 1.87 -6.36
C GLU A 14 16.38 1.49 -7.52
N ILE A 15 16.88 1.56 -8.75
CA ILE A 15 16.12 1.13 -9.91
C ILE A 15 15.75 -0.35 -9.80
N ASN A 16 16.71 -1.19 -9.43
CA ASN A 16 16.44 -2.61 -9.27
C ASN A 16 15.41 -2.88 -8.20
N ARG A 17 15.50 -2.16 -7.08
CA ARG A 17 14.54 -2.30 -5.99
C ARG A 17 13.14 -1.93 -6.46
N LEU A 18 13.03 -0.83 -7.17
CA LEU A 18 11.74 -0.36 -7.66
C LEU A 18 11.15 -1.28 -8.70
N GLN A 19 11.99 -1.82 -9.57
CA GLN A 19 11.51 -2.77 -10.58
C GLN A 19 10.97 -4.04 -9.93
N LYS A 20 11.65 -4.53 -8.92
CA LYS A 20 11.18 -5.71 -8.19
C LYS A 20 9.87 -5.43 -7.49
N TYR A 21 9.72 -4.23 -6.94
CA TYR A 21 8.47 -3.84 -6.30
C TYR A 21 7.32 -3.82 -7.32
N ILE A 22 7.58 -3.23 -8.49
CA ILE A 22 6.57 -3.17 -9.54
C ILE A 22 6.15 -4.57 -9.95
N GLU A 23 7.12 -5.46 -10.15
CA GLU A 23 6.82 -6.84 -10.52
C GLU A 23 6.01 -7.55 -9.45
N LEU A 24 6.36 -7.31 -8.19
CA LEU A 24 5.63 -7.90 -7.08
C LEU A 24 4.17 -7.49 -7.11
N VAL A 25 3.91 -6.19 -7.34
CA VAL A 25 2.56 -5.68 -7.39
C VAL A 25 1.81 -6.22 -8.61
N GLU A 26 2.45 -6.16 -9.77
CA GLU A 26 1.79 -6.57 -11.01
C GLU A 26 1.45 -8.05 -11.03
N ASN A 27 2.29 -8.86 -10.42
CA ASN A 27 2.07 -10.31 -10.39
C ASN A 27 1.28 -10.78 -9.17
N TYR A 28 0.90 -9.83 -8.31
CA TYR A 28 0.18 -10.18 -7.12
C TYR A 28 -1.23 -10.64 -7.46
N GLU A 29 -1.61 -11.82 -6.98
CA GLU A 29 -2.93 -12.37 -7.25
C GLU A 29 -3.90 -11.95 -6.16
N ALA A 30 -4.80 -11.06 -6.53
CA ALA A 30 -5.79 -10.53 -5.59
C ALA A 30 -7.04 -11.39 -5.65
N ASP A 31 -6.96 -12.60 -5.11
CA ASP A 31 -8.06 -13.55 -5.16
C ASP A 31 -9.02 -13.43 -3.98
N THR A 32 -8.76 -12.52 -3.06
CA THR A 32 -9.69 -12.21 -1.98
C THR A 32 -9.85 -10.69 -1.91
N LEU A 33 -10.90 -10.25 -1.21
CA LEU A 33 -11.11 -8.81 -1.06
C LEU A 33 -9.95 -8.16 -0.30
N GLU A 34 -9.45 -8.83 0.72
CA GLU A 34 -8.31 -8.30 1.49
C GLU A 34 -7.10 -8.09 0.59
N LYS A 35 -6.79 -9.07 -0.23
CA LYS A 35 -5.65 -8.96 -1.14
C LYS A 35 -5.89 -7.91 -2.21
N TRP A 36 -7.13 -7.80 -2.68
CA TRP A 36 -7.49 -6.77 -3.65
C TRP A 36 -7.24 -5.37 -3.05
N ILE A 37 -7.61 -5.20 -1.79
CA ILE A 37 -7.36 -3.94 -1.09
C ILE A 37 -5.88 -3.62 -1.03
N VAL A 38 -5.06 -4.62 -0.69
CA VAL A 38 -3.61 -4.46 -0.62
C VAL A 38 -3.07 -4.03 -1.98
N LYS A 39 -3.48 -4.71 -3.04
CA LYS A 39 -3.00 -4.40 -4.38
C LYS A 39 -3.42 -3.00 -4.83
N GLU A 40 -4.67 -2.64 -4.60
CA GLU A 40 -5.15 -1.32 -4.99
C GLU A 40 -4.47 -0.21 -4.20
N TYR A 41 -4.17 -0.46 -2.94
CA TYR A 41 -3.42 0.51 -2.17
C TYR A 41 -2.01 0.71 -2.73
N ALA A 42 -1.40 -0.37 -3.22
CA ALA A 42 -0.09 -0.27 -3.85
C ALA A 42 -0.13 0.65 -5.07
N TYR A 43 -1.22 0.61 -5.83
CA TYR A 43 -1.34 1.46 -7.02
C TYR A 43 -1.73 2.90 -6.69
N THR A 44 -2.51 3.11 -5.64
CA THR A 44 -3.10 4.42 -5.38
C THR A 44 -2.47 5.18 -4.23
N ASN A 45 -1.93 4.45 -3.27
CA ASN A 45 -1.38 5.03 -2.03
C ASN A 45 -2.42 5.92 -1.34
N SER A 46 -3.69 5.58 -1.47
CA SER A 46 -4.79 6.40 -0.96
C SER A 46 -5.93 5.53 -0.46
N ILE A 47 -6.23 5.65 0.84
CA ILE A 47 -7.34 4.93 1.44
C ILE A 47 -8.66 5.33 0.79
N VAL A 48 -8.83 6.63 0.57
CA VAL A 48 -10.06 7.16 -0.04
C VAL A 48 -10.27 6.58 -1.42
N GLU A 49 -9.21 6.50 -2.21
CA GLU A 49 -9.31 5.98 -3.56
C GLU A 49 -9.62 4.48 -3.55
N VAL A 50 -9.04 3.74 -2.62
CA VAL A 50 -9.34 2.31 -2.50
C VAL A 50 -10.81 2.10 -2.17
N VAL A 51 -11.34 2.87 -1.22
CA VAL A 51 -12.76 2.78 -0.85
C VAL A 51 -13.64 3.07 -2.06
N LYS A 52 -13.28 4.10 -2.82
CA LYS A 52 -14.05 4.47 -4.01
C LYS A 52 -14.07 3.34 -5.03
N ARG A 53 -12.91 2.73 -5.28
CA ARG A 53 -12.81 1.64 -6.25
C ARG A 53 -13.59 0.41 -5.81
N ILE A 54 -13.59 0.13 -4.51
CA ILE A 54 -14.39 -0.96 -3.97
C ILE A 54 -15.87 -0.71 -4.22
N SER A 55 -16.30 0.51 -3.92
CA SER A 55 -17.69 0.90 -4.12
C SER A 55 -18.08 0.81 -5.59
N ASP A 56 -17.21 1.30 -6.48
CA ASP A 56 -17.48 1.26 -7.92
C ASP A 56 -17.60 -0.16 -8.44
N ARG A 57 -16.92 -1.11 -7.80
CA ARG A 57 -17.00 -2.51 -8.18
C ARG A 57 -18.17 -3.24 -7.53
N GLY A 58 -18.88 -2.59 -6.63
CA GLY A 58 -20.02 -3.19 -5.98
C GLY A 58 -19.70 -4.17 -4.87
N PHE A 59 -18.45 -4.21 -4.40
CA PHE A 59 -18.10 -5.09 -3.30
C PHE A 59 -18.75 -4.61 -2.00
N THR A 60 -19.27 -5.58 -1.24
CA THR A 60 -19.88 -5.27 0.06
C THR A 60 -19.42 -6.32 1.08
N ILE A 61 -19.60 -5.99 2.35
CA ILE A 61 -19.35 -6.92 3.45
C ILE A 61 -20.62 -6.99 4.27
N ASN A 62 -21.18 -8.20 4.35
CA ASN A 62 -22.46 -8.41 5.03
C ASN A 62 -23.51 -7.43 4.53
N GLU A 63 -23.52 -7.24 3.20
CA GLU A 63 -24.48 -6.39 2.51
C GLU A 63 -24.35 -4.91 2.86
N ARG A 64 -23.22 -4.53 3.42
CA ARG A 64 -22.94 -3.13 3.74
C ARG A 64 -21.77 -2.62 2.91
N PRO A 65 -21.76 -1.33 2.59
CA PRO A 65 -20.61 -0.77 1.86
C PRO A 65 -19.33 -0.92 2.67
N VAL A 66 -18.22 -1.10 1.96
CA VAL A 66 -16.91 -1.14 2.59
C VAL A 66 -16.49 0.29 2.88
N ASP A 67 -16.06 0.56 4.09
CA ASP A 67 -15.68 1.90 4.50
C ASP A 67 -14.19 2.01 4.78
N LYS A 68 -13.75 3.23 5.12
CA LYS A 68 -12.34 3.51 5.39
C LYS A 68 -11.83 2.70 6.57
N LYS A 69 -12.67 2.50 7.55
CA LYS A 69 -12.29 1.74 8.74
C LYS A 69 -11.89 0.32 8.38
N TYR A 70 -12.69 -0.29 7.50
CA TYR A 70 -12.39 -1.66 7.09
C TYR A 70 -11.09 -1.72 6.31
N VAL A 71 -10.90 -0.81 5.35
CA VAL A 71 -9.68 -0.78 4.55
C VAL A 71 -8.47 -0.58 5.44
N THR A 72 -8.55 0.35 6.37
CA THR A 72 -7.46 0.62 7.30
C THR A 72 -7.16 -0.60 8.17
N SER A 73 -8.20 -1.31 8.61
CA SER A 73 -8.00 -2.48 9.45
C SER A 73 -7.30 -3.60 8.69
N ILE A 74 -7.53 -3.69 7.39
CA ILE A 74 -6.83 -4.68 6.58
C ILE A 74 -5.37 -4.29 6.39
N LEU A 75 -5.13 -3.03 6.01
CA LEU A 75 -3.76 -2.57 5.76
C LEU A 75 -2.89 -2.64 7.01
N ASP A 76 -3.43 -2.27 8.15
CA ASP A 76 -2.69 -2.21 9.39
C ASP A 76 -2.81 -3.50 10.20
N GLY A 77 -3.48 -4.49 9.65
CA GLY A 77 -3.73 -5.73 10.36
C GLY A 77 -2.61 -6.74 10.24
N LYS A 78 -2.96 -7.99 10.50
CA LYS A 78 -2.00 -9.07 10.47
C LYS A 78 -1.43 -9.22 9.06
N ILE A 79 -0.11 -9.34 8.98
CA ILE A 79 0.58 -9.47 7.70
C ILE A 79 0.20 -10.78 7.04
N MET A 80 -0.27 -10.69 5.79
CA MET A 80 -0.67 -11.86 5.02
C MET A 80 0.47 -12.38 4.14
N ASP A 81 1.29 -11.47 3.60
CA ASP A 81 2.33 -11.85 2.67
C ASP A 81 3.33 -10.70 2.51
N GLU A 82 4.26 -10.87 1.57
CA GLU A 82 5.35 -9.91 1.37
C GLU A 82 4.84 -8.54 0.95
N LEU A 83 3.92 -8.49 0.00
CA LEU A 83 3.42 -7.19 -0.45
C LEU A 83 2.70 -6.47 0.68
N HIS A 84 1.86 -7.17 1.42
CA HIS A 84 1.16 -6.58 2.56
C HIS A 84 2.16 -6.05 3.59
N ARG A 85 3.23 -6.81 3.83
CA ARG A 85 4.25 -6.39 4.79
C ARG A 85 4.86 -5.05 4.38
N LEU A 86 5.21 -4.92 3.11
CA LEU A 86 5.82 -3.69 2.61
C LEU A 86 4.85 -2.51 2.70
N LEU A 87 3.60 -2.74 2.33
CA LEU A 87 2.60 -1.67 2.35
C LEU A 87 2.24 -1.26 3.77
N ARG A 88 2.17 -2.23 4.68
CA ARG A 88 1.87 -1.94 6.08
C ARG A 88 2.96 -1.07 6.68
N LEU A 89 4.21 -1.39 6.37
CA LEU A 89 5.33 -0.61 6.84
C LEU A 89 5.25 0.82 6.31
N GLY A 90 5.02 0.98 5.01
CA GLY A 90 4.89 2.30 4.40
C GLY A 90 3.71 3.07 4.96
N TYR A 91 2.58 2.41 5.14
CA TYR A 91 1.40 3.05 5.71
C TYR A 91 1.68 3.57 7.11
N ARG A 92 2.32 2.76 7.94
CA ARG A 92 2.64 3.16 9.30
C ARG A 92 3.63 4.31 9.36
N GLN A 93 4.59 4.32 8.46
CA GLN A 93 5.54 5.43 8.38
C GLN A 93 4.86 6.71 7.96
N ARG A 94 3.85 6.60 7.10
CA ARG A 94 3.13 7.75 6.60
C ARG A 94 2.35 8.47 7.69
N ILE A 95 1.78 7.72 8.63
CA ILE A 95 0.99 8.32 9.71
C ILE A 95 1.83 8.65 10.93
N LYS A 96 3.02 8.08 11.05
CA LYS A 96 3.85 8.25 12.22
C LYS A 96 4.27 9.69 12.52
N PRO A 97 4.64 10.49 11.52
CA PRO A 97 5.13 11.84 11.79
C PRO A 97 4.19 12.73 12.55
N PHE A 98 2.90 12.47 12.43
CA PHE A 98 1.92 13.31 13.10
C PHE A 98 1.88 13.09 14.59
N LYS A 99 2.56 12.07 15.06
CA LYS A 99 2.60 11.74 16.47
C LYS A 99 3.90 12.15 17.11
N ASN A 100 4.76 12.73 16.34
CA ASN A 100 6.07 13.03 16.82
C ASN A 100 6.02 14.07 17.92
N PRO A 101 6.45 13.71 19.08
CA PRO A 101 6.36 14.61 20.22
C PRO A 101 7.41 15.70 20.20
N SER A 102 8.41 15.54 19.40
CA SER A 102 9.43 16.57 19.48
C SER A 102 10.64 16.20 18.85
#